data_0d2b892ec90ddfe0687fce1299f24b4b
#
_entry.id   0d2b892ec90ddfe0687fce1299f24b4b
#
_cell.length_a   1.000
_cell.length_b   1.000
_cell.length_c   1.000
_cell.angle_alpha   90.00
_cell.angle_beta   90.00
_cell.angle_gamma   90.00
#
_symmetry.space_group_name_H-M   'P 1'
#
loop_
_entity.id
_entity.type
_entity.pdbx_description
1 polymer ?
#
loop_
_entity_poly.entity_id
_entity_poly.type
_entity_poly.pdbx_seq_one_letter_code
_entity_poly.pdbx_strand_id
1 'polypeptide(L)'
;LPDLLGRLVQLEADVLYQEPPGEGEHRIGSLRGTTPVLLSAAHGAVHTRRGEPKQEEEFTAAMACLVAELTDAHALYARRRSPTDPNWYRDVPYKRRLSRIVA
;
A
#
# COMPACT_ATOMS: atom_id res chain seq x y z
N LEU A 1 -20.40 -11.92 13.61
CA LEU A 1 -19.48 -10.86 13.16
C LEU A 1 -18.31 -11.49 12.42
N PRO A 2 -17.83 -10.86 11.35
CA PRO A 2 -16.63 -11.34 10.70
C PRO A 2 -15.43 -11.25 11.65
N ASP A 3 -14.49 -12.18 11.49
CA ASP A 3 -13.23 -12.14 12.22
C ASP A 3 -12.34 -11.06 11.60
N LEU A 4 -12.49 -9.83 12.06
CA LEU A 4 -11.75 -8.68 11.55
C LEU A 4 -10.27 -8.80 11.82
N LEU A 5 -9.88 -9.31 12.99
CA LEU A 5 -8.48 -9.48 13.34
C LEU A 5 -7.82 -10.54 12.44
N GLY A 6 -8.49 -11.67 12.23
CA GLY A 6 -8.00 -12.70 11.32
C GLY A 6 -7.84 -12.19 9.90
N ARG A 7 -8.80 -11.40 9.41
CA ARG A 7 -8.71 -10.81 8.09
C ARG A 7 -7.55 -9.81 8.00
N LEU A 8 -7.36 -8.98 9.03
CA LEU A 8 -6.25 -8.04 9.08
C LEU A 8 -4.90 -8.77 8.98
N VAL A 9 -4.76 -9.86 9.73
CA VAL A 9 -3.52 -10.67 9.69
C VAL A 9 -3.30 -11.27 8.30
N GLN A 10 -4.35 -11.76 7.64
CA GLN A 10 -4.25 -12.29 6.28
C GLN A 10 -3.79 -11.22 5.28
N LEU A 11 -4.34 -10.01 5.39
CA LEU A 11 -3.96 -8.90 4.53
C LEU A 11 -2.51 -8.48 4.75
N GLU A 12 -2.08 -8.44 6.01
CA GLU A 12 -0.70 -8.06 6.33
C GLU A 12 0.29 -9.12 5.86
N ALA A 13 -0.07 -10.39 5.87
CA ALA A 13 0.80 -11.47 5.40
C ALA A 13 1.17 -11.33 3.92
N ASP A 14 0.34 -10.65 3.12
CA ASP A 14 0.63 -10.39 1.71
C ASP A 14 1.64 -9.24 1.51
N VAL A 15 1.85 -8.42 2.52
CA VAL A 15 2.79 -7.29 2.45
C VAL A 15 4.15 -7.78 2.94
N LEU A 16 5.07 -7.98 2.00
CA LEU A 16 6.43 -8.43 2.32
C LEU A 16 7.32 -7.20 2.41
N TYR A 17 7.55 -6.74 3.63
CA TYR A 17 8.13 -5.43 3.93
C TYR A 17 9.47 -5.17 3.27
N GLN A 18 10.35 -6.17 3.29
CA GLN A 18 11.74 -6.01 2.90
C GLN A 18 12.06 -6.58 1.53
N GLU A 19 11.11 -7.27 0.91
CA GLU A 19 11.35 -7.95 -0.35
C GLU A 19 10.98 -7.07 -1.54
N PRO A 20 11.86 -6.98 -2.54
CA PRO A 20 11.47 -6.39 -3.82
C PRO A 20 10.41 -7.27 -4.49
N PRO A 21 9.66 -6.74 -5.45
CA PRO A 21 8.66 -7.55 -6.14
C PRO A 21 9.33 -8.69 -6.89
N GLY A 22 8.72 -9.87 -6.81
CA GLY A 22 9.12 -11.01 -7.62
C GLY A 22 8.62 -10.87 -9.05
N GLU A 23 8.88 -11.89 -9.86
CA GLU A 23 8.42 -11.90 -11.24
C GLU A 23 6.88 -11.85 -11.27
N GLY A 24 6.35 -10.92 -12.04
CA GLY A 24 4.90 -10.72 -12.16
C GLY A 24 4.25 -9.99 -10.99
N GLU A 25 5.00 -9.66 -9.95
CA GLU A 25 4.48 -8.91 -8.81
C GLU A 25 4.67 -7.40 -8.98
N HIS A 26 3.84 -6.62 -8.29
CA HIS A 26 3.94 -5.16 -8.25
C HIS A 26 4.33 -4.67 -6.87
N ARG A 27 5.14 -3.60 -6.82
CA ARG A 27 5.49 -2.91 -5.57
C ARG A 27 4.29 -2.23 -4.94
N ILE A 28 3.36 -1.80 -5.77
CA ILE A 28 2.18 -1.04 -5.37
C ILE A 28 0.97 -1.94 -5.54
N GLY A 29 0.22 -2.13 -4.46
CA GLY A 29 -1.05 -2.83 -4.48
C GLY A 29 -2.19 -1.84 -4.59
N SER A 30 -3.30 -2.27 -5.17
CA SER A 30 -4.49 -1.44 -5.26
C SER A 30 -5.75 -2.29 -5.19
N LEU A 31 -6.79 -1.70 -4.61
CA LEU A 31 -8.15 -2.24 -4.62
C LEU A 31 -9.07 -1.20 -5.24
N ARG A 32 -10.00 -1.64 -6.07
CA ARG A 32 -11.01 -0.77 -6.64
C ARG A 32 -12.30 -0.94 -5.86
N GLY A 33 -12.90 0.17 -5.45
CA GLY A 33 -14.20 0.19 -4.83
C GLY A 33 -15.18 1.06 -5.63
N THR A 34 -16.36 1.27 -5.09
CA THR A 34 -17.40 2.10 -5.71
C THR A 34 -17.67 3.39 -4.94
N THR A 35 -17.27 3.45 -3.68
CA THR A 35 -17.39 4.65 -2.85
C THR A 35 -16.33 5.68 -3.30
N PRO A 36 -16.66 6.99 -3.36
CA PRO A 36 -15.69 8.01 -3.79
C PRO A 36 -14.71 8.38 -2.67
N VAL A 37 -14.06 7.37 -2.11
CA VAL A 37 -13.04 7.49 -1.05
C VAL A 37 -11.85 6.65 -1.46
N LEU A 38 -10.66 7.18 -1.27
CA LEU A 38 -9.40 6.48 -1.47
C LEU A 38 -8.62 6.45 -0.16
N LEU A 39 -8.25 5.24 0.24
CA LEU A 39 -7.37 5.01 1.38
C LEU A 39 -5.96 4.73 0.87
N SER A 40 -4.97 5.43 1.42
CA SER A 40 -3.59 5.32 0.94
C SER A 40 -2.65 4.96 2.08
N ALA A 41 -1.80 3.96 1.85
CA ALA A 41 -0.76 3.54 2.79
C ALA A 41 0.59 3.49 2.03
N ALA A 42 1.20 4.65 1.87
CA ALA A 42 2.41 4.81 1.06
C ALA A 42 3.64 4.13 1.69
N HIS A 43 3.69 3.99 3.00
CA HIS A 43 4.84 3.45 3.72
C HIS A 43 4.57 2.09 4.36
N GLY A 44 3.68 1.29 3.78
CA GLY A 44 3.39 -0.05 4.27
C GLY A 44 4.52 -1.06 4.08
N ALA A 45 5.55 -0.72 3.30
CA ALA A 45 6.73 -1.55 3.07
C ALA A 45 7.99 -0.70 3.15
N VAL A 46 9.14 -1.36 3.26
CA VAL A 46 10.43 -0.67 3.28
C VAL A 46 10.61 0.14 2.00
N HIS A 47 11.05 1.38 2.15
CA HIS A 47 11.29 2.31 1.05
C HIS A 47 12.63 3.00 1.22
N THR A 48 13.06 3.75 0.22
CA THR A 48 14.36 4.40 0.23
C THR A 48 14.20 5.90 0.15
N ARG A 49 14.81 6.62 1.11
CA ARG A 49 14.84 8.09 1.12
C ARG A 49 16.30 8.54 1.16
N ARG A 50 16.70 9.34 0.17
CA ARG A 50 18.05 9.88 0.06
C ARG A 50 19.12 8.79 0.12
N GLY A 51 18.87 7.66 -0.54
CA GLY A 51 19.78 6.52 -0.58
C GLY A 51 19.80 5.65 0.66
N GLU A 52 18.98 5.95 1.67
CA GLU A 52 18.91 5.16 2.90
C GLU A 52 17.58 4.41 3.01
N PRO A 53 17.60 3.14 3.45
CA PRO A 53 16.36 2.41 3.70
C PRO A 53 15.61 2.99 4.90
N LYS A 54 14.30 3.11 4.77
CA LYS A 54 13.38 3.50 5.83
C LYS A 54 12.46 2.32 6.13
N GLN A 55 12.23 2.07 7.41
CA GLN A 55 11.40 0.98 7.84
C GLN A 55 9.94 1.19 7.47
N GLU A 56 9.24 0.09 7.30
CA GLU A 56 7.81 0.05 7.07
C GLU A 56 7.02 0.54 8.29
N GLU A 57 5.83 1.07 8.01
CA GLU A 57 4.82 1.32 9.03
C GLU A 57 3.91 0.09 9.06
N GLU A 58 4.12 -0.77 10.05
CA GLU A 58 3.46 -2.06 10.13
C GLU A 58 1.93 -1.92 10.17
N PHE A 59 1.24 -2.84 9.50
CA PHE A 59 -0.22 -2.94 9.42
C PHE A 59 -0.93 -1.77 8.72
N THR A 60 -0.24 -0.72 8.28
CA THR A 60 -0.92 0.40 7.60
C THR A 60 -1.53 -0.02 6.27
N ALA A 61 -0.82 -0.83 5.48
CA ALA A 61 -1.35 -1.36 4.22
C ALA A 61 -2.54 -2.28 4.48
N ALA A 62 -2.43 -3.18 5.45
CA ALA A 62 -3.51 -4.10 5.80
C ALA A 62 -4.75 -3.35 6.31
N MET A 63 -4.57 -2.32 7.11
CA MET A 63 -5.67 -1.50 7.61
C MET A 63 -6.37 -0.75 6.46
N ALA A 64 -5.60 -0.17 5.54
CA ALA A 64 -6.18 0.49 4.37
C ALA A 64 -7.03 -0.50 3.56
N CYS A 65 -6.52 -1.70 3.33
CA CYS A 65 -7.24 -2.75 2.60
C CYS A 65 -8.51 -3.19 3.36
N LEU A 66 -8.41 -3.42 4.66
CA LEU A 66 -9.54 -3.86 5.47
C LEU A 66 -10.67 -2.83 5.47
N VAL A 67 -10.35 -1.56 5.71
CA VAL A 67 -11.34 -0.49 5.70
C VAL A 67 -11.94 -0.34 4.31
N ALA A 68 -11.12 -0.46 3.26
CA ALA A 68 -11.63 -0.42 1.89
C ALA A 68 -12.62 -1.56 1.61
N GLU A 69 -12.32 -2.79 2.06
CA GLU A 69 -13.24 -3.92 1.91
C GLU A 69 -14.57 -3.67 2.64
N LEU A 70 -14.51 -3.13 3.86
CA LEU A 70 -15.70 -2.90 4.68
C LEU A 70 -16.58 -1.75 4.17
N THR A 71 -15.99 -0.78 3.47
CA THR A 71 -16.68 0.43 3.03
C THR A 71 -16.85 0.51 1.51
N ASP A 72 -16.34 -0.48 0.79
CA ASP A 72 -16.28 -0.48 -0.67
C ASP A 72 -15.54 0.73 -1.24
N ALA A 73 -14.51 1.19 -0.52
CA ALA A 73 -13.63 2.26 -0.95
C ALA A 73 -12.48 1.73 -1.80
N HIS A 74 -11.77 2.65 -2.43
CA HIS A 74 -10.51 2.34 -3.12
C HIS A 74 -9.37 2.29 -2.13
N ALA A 75 -8.33 1.50 -2.41
CA ALA A 75 -7.09 1.50 -1.65
C ALA A 75 -5.90 1.53 -2.59
N LEU A 76 -4.85 2.21 -2.16
CA LEU A 76 -3.54 2.20 -2.81
C LEU A 76 -2.50 2.07 -1.70
N TYR A 77 -1.57 1.12 -1.83
CA TYR A 77 -0.66 0.83 -0.74
C TYR A 77 0.68 0.30 -1.25
N ALA A 78 1.73 0.53 -0.47
CA ALA A 78 3.03 -0.10 -0.71
C ALA A 78 2.94 -1.56 -0.27
N ARG A 79 3.26 -2.46 -1.18
CA ARG A 79 3.13 -3.90 -0.97
C ARG A 79 4.47 -4.61 -0.89
N ARG A 80 5.47 -4.08 -1.58
CA ARG A 80 6.82 -4.63 -1.64
C ARG A 80 7.83 -3.50 -1.45
N ARG A 81 9.06 -3.88 -1.11
CA ARG A 81 10.15 -2.92 -0.95
C ARG A 81 10.32 -2.05 -2.20
N SER A 82 10.46 -0.74 -1.98
CA SER A 82 10.61 0.24 -3.05
C SER A 82 12.00 0.89 -3.02
N PRO A 83 12.64 1.10 -4.19
CA PRO A 83 13.89 1.86 -4.27
C PRO A 83 13.68 3.37 -4.11
N THR A 84 12.42 3.83 -4.08
CA THR A 84 12.07 5.23 -3.92
C THR A 84 11.18 5.41 -2.70
N ASP A 85 11.11 6.65 -2.18
CA ASP A 85 10.13 7.01 -1.16
C ASP A 85 8.81 7.32 -1.87
N PRO A 86 7.74 6.52 -1.67
CA PRO A 86 6.47 6.76 -2.33
C PRO A 86 5.86 8.13 -2.01
N ASN A 87 6.25 8.72 -0.90
CA ASN A 87 5.75 10.03 -0.46
C ASN A 87 6.77 11.16 -0.71
N TRP A 88 7.75 10.93 -1.58
CA TRP A 88 8.75 11.94 -1.89
C TRP A 88 8.14 13.14 -2.62
N TYR A 89 8.71 14.32 -2.46
CA TYR A 89 8.18 15.56 -3.05
C TYR A 89 8.27 15.61 -4.59
N ARG A 90 9.10 14.77 -5.19
CA ARG A 90 9.21 14.67 -6.65
C ARG A 90 8.24 13.64 -7.22
N ASP A 91 8.16 13.60 -8.54
CA ASP A 91 7.36 12.60 -9.24
C ASP A 91 7.94 11.19 -9.01
N VAL A 92 7.15 10.33 -8.38
CA VAL A 92 7.49 8.93 -8.14
C VAL A 92 6.33 8.04 -8.59
N PRO A 93 6.58 6.73 -8.87
CA PRO A 93 5.53 5.84 -9.38
C PRO A 93 4.27 5.80 -8.53
N TYR A 94 4.40 5.83 -7.22
CA TYR A 94 3.25 5.82 -6.31
C TYR A 94 2.36 7.04 -6.53
N LYS A 95 2.95 8.21 -6.60
CA LYS A 95 2.19 9.46 -6.82
C LYS A 95 1.51 9.49 -8.20
N ARG A 96 2.15 8.92 -9.21
CA ARG A 96 1.53 8.80 -10.53
C ARG A 96 0.29 7.92 -10.50
N ARG A 97 0.36 6.78 -9.77
CA ARG A 97 -0.80 5.91 -9.58
C ARG A 97 -1.90 6.62 -8.81
N LEU A 98 -1.54 7.32 -7.74
CA LEU A 98 -2.48 8.09 -6.94
C LEU A 98 -3.22 9.12 -7.78
N SER A 99 -2.50 9.88 -8.58
CA SER A 99 -3.09 10.90 -9.47
C SER A 99 -4.10 10.29 -10.43
N ARG A 100 -3.82 9.12 -10.97
CA ARG A 100 -4.74 8.47 -11.91
C ARG A 100 -6.03 8.01 -11.26
N ILE A 101 -5.97 7.64 -9.99
CA ILE A 101 -7.17 7.20 -9.25
C ILE A 101 -8.06 8.39 -8.91
N VAL A 102 -7.48 9.52 -8.51
CA VAL A 102 -8.24 10.70 -8.06
C VAL A 102 -8.61 11.66 -9.18
N ALA A 103 -8.08 11.45 -10.37
CA ALA A 103 -8.36 12.31 -11.52
C ALA A 103 -9.80 12.15 -12.04
#